data_d549b060140beaaf7f95e99edd071bc0
#
_entry.id   d549b060140beaaf7f95e99edd071bc0
#
_cell.length_a   1.000
_cell.length_b   1.000
_cell.length_c   1.000
_cell.angle_alpha   90.00
_cell.angle_beta   90.00
_cell.angle_gamma   90.00
#
_symmetry.space_group_name_H-M   'P 1'
#
loop_
_entity.id
_entity.type
_entity.pdbx_description
1 polymer ?
#
loop_
_entity_poly.entity_id
_entity_poly.type
_entity_poly.pdbx_seq_one_letter_code
_entity_poly.pdbx_strand_id
1 'polypeptide(L)'
;KCRRENLDRLIDGMYDEVEEKRDGLIIIGRCNKEALKKLNKKYKSVVSVNRNSTNYEVDEVLCDGKKIAAAAVEYLISLGHKNIGYIGQCHSEDRYNGYLETLKKHDLDVIPEYVIETKQTEAEGYEAMEKFFQSDDMPTGIYCANDISAIGMLKCLNKFRNRYYMPSIISSDDIQEAQFTRPMLTTVSLPKEDMGKFALYLLLDRLKGGHSGIVRMELEGRLMIRNSCSSVEDSMWSDYCI
;
A
#
# COMPACT_ATOMS: atom_id res chain seq x y z
N LYS A 1 1.40 -1.70 -22.77
CA LYS A 1 1.69 -1.31 -21.37
C LYS A 1 2.66 -0.14 -21.40
N CYS A 2 2.24 1.05 -20.92
CA CYS A 2 3.09 2.23 -20.82
C CYS A 2 3.61 2.36 -19.39
N ARG A 3 4.89 2.62 -19.22
CA ARG A 3 5.49 2.88 -17.90
C ARG A 3 5.31 4.35 -17.52
N ARG A 4 5.38 4.65 -16.22
CA ARG A 4 5.21 6.01 -15.68
C ARG A 4 6.16 7.04 -16.31
N GLU A 5 7.38 6.66 -16.59
CA GLU A 5 8.41 7.48 -17.26
C GLU A 5 8.03 7.93 -18.68
N ASN A 6 7.09 7.22 -19.33
CA ASN A 6 6.59 7.54 -20.65
C ASN A 6 5.22 8.24 -20.63
N LEU A 7 4.71 8.60 -19.44
CA LEU A 7 3.39 9.20 -19.29
C LEU A 7 3.27 10.54 -20.01
N ASP A 8 4.29 11.41 -19.88
CA ASP A 8 4.31 12.71 -20.54
C ASP A 8 4.32 12.55 -22.06
N ARG A 9 5.13 11.64 -22.59
CA ARG A 9 5.15 11.31 -24.03
C ARG A 9 3.81 10.78 -24.52
N LEU A 10 3.12 9.96 -23.72
CA LEU A 10 1.77 9.49 -24.03
C LEU A 10 0.76 10.63 -24.07
N ILE A 11 0.86 11.56 -23.12
CA ILE A 11 -0.01 12.75 -23.04
C ILE A 11 0.20 13.66 -24.25
N ASP A 12 1.44 13.91 -24.65
CA ASP A 12 1.81 14.78 -25.74
C ASP A 12 1.64 14.13 -27.13
N GLY A 13 1.27 12.84 -27.16
CA GLY A 13 1.08 12.09 -28.41
C GLY A 13 2.38 11.64 -29.08
N MET A 14 3.51 11.75 -28.39
CA MET A 14 4.83 11.37 -28.89
C MET A 14 5.23 9.92 -28.58
N TYR A 15 4.26 9.09 -28.16
CA TYR A 15 4.52 7.68 -27.86
C TYR A 15 4.25 6.84 -29.11
N ASP A 16 5.29 6.64 -29.92
CA ASP A 16 5.22 6.05 -31.26
C ASP A 16 4.99 4.53 -31.32
N GLU A 17 4.99 3.83 -30.18
CA GLU A 17 4.74 2.37 -30.17
C GLU A 17 3.27 2.00 -30.42
N VAL A 18 2.41 2.98 -30.71
CA VAL A 18 0.97 2.76 -30.86
C VAL A 18 0.40 3.59 -32.01
N GLU A 19 0.58 3.12 -33.21
CA GLU A 19 -0.09 3.66 -34.41
C GLU A 19 -1.60 3.39 -34.43
N GLU A 20 -2.14 2.53 -33.55
CA GLU A 20 -3.55 2.22 -33.50
C GLU A 20 -4.33 3.21 -32.66
N LYS A 21 -5.44 3.74 -33.19
CA LYS A 21 -6.44 4.55 -32.50
C LYS A 21 -7.01 3.74 -31.33
N ARG A 22 -6.58 4.03 -30.11
CA ARG A 22 -7.12 3.39 -28.91
C ARG A 22 -8.26 4.21 -28.34
N ASP A 23 -9.37 3.57 -28.09
CA ASP A 23 -10.57 4.23 -27.58
C ASP A 23 -10.56 4.39 -26.06
N GLY A 24 -9.84 3.53 -25.32
CA GLY A 24 -9.87 3.52 -23.87
C GLY A 24 -8.54 3.31 -23.19
N LEU A 25 -8.45 3.70 -21.91
CA LEU A 25 -7.25 3.65 -21.09
C LEU A 25 -7.57 3.17 -19.67
N ILE A 26 -6.77 2.23 -19.15
CA ILE A 26 -6.75 1.87 -17.72
C ILE A 26 -5.45 2.39 -17.12
N ILE A 27 -5.56 3.18 -16.06
CA ILE A 27 -4.42 3.74 -15.32
C ILE A 27 -4.31 2.98 -13.99
N ILE A 28 -3.17 2.34 -13.76
CA ILE A 28 -2.90 1.61 -12.52
C ILE A 28 -1.93 2.43 -11.66
N GLY A 29 -2.35 2.73 -10.43
CA GLY A 29 -1.59 3.51 -9.48
C GLY A 29 -1.76 5.02 -9.64
N ARG A 30 -0.84 5.79 -9.07
CA ARG A 30 -0.97 7.26 -8.98
C ARG A 30 -0.73 7.95 -10.32
N CYS A 31 -1.64 8.85 -10.65
CA CYS A 31 -1.53 9.80 -11.75
C CYS A 31 -1.93 11.18 -11.23
N ASN A 32 -1.21 12.23 -11.59
CA ASN A 32 -1.58 13.57 -11.15
C ASN A 32 -2.88 14.06 -11.85
N LYS A 33 -3.54 15.04 -11.23
CA LYS A 33 -4.85 15.54 -11.67
C LYS A 33 -4.83 16.11 -13.09
N GLU A 34 -3.77 16.83 -13.43
CA GLU A 34 -3.66 17.47 -14.76
C GLU A 34 -3.42 16.46 -15.86
N ALA A 35 -2.52 15.50 -15.63
CA ALA A 35 -2.29 14.40 -16.55
C ALA A 35 -3.59 13.62 -16.81
N LEU A 36 -4.35 13.33 -15.74
CA LEU A 36 -5.60 12.63 -15.87
C LEU A 36 -6.64 13.41 -16.67
N LYS A 37 -6.76 14.72 -16.45
CA LYS A 37 -7.65 15.58 -17.25
C LYS A 37 -7.28 15.58 -18.73
N LYS A 38 -5.97 15.63 -19.05
CA LYS A 38 -5.50 15.54 -20.45
C LYS A 38 -5.83 14.18 -21.07
N LEU A 39 -5.60 13.08 -20.32
CA LEU A 39 -5.91 11.74 -20.79
C LEU A 39 -7.42 11.54 -20.97
N ASN A 40 -8.26 12.04 -20.06
CA ASN A 40 -9.71 11.95 -20.19
C ASN A 40 -10.28 12.74 -21.38
N LYS A 41 -9.57 13.78 -21.84
CA LYS A 41 -9.93 14.47 -23.10
C LYS A 41 -9.48 13.71 -24.34
N LYS A 42 -8.41 12.91 -24.24
CA LYS A 42 -7.82 12.19 -25.38
C LYS A 42 -8.50 10.86 -25.67
N TYR A 43 -8.93 10.15 -24.62
CA TYR A 43 -9.54 8.83 -24.73
C TYR A 43 -11.04 8.91 -24.46
N LYS A 44 -11.84 8.09 -25.17
CA LYS A 44 -13.31 8.03 -24.98
C LYS A 44 -13.69 7.51 -23.60
N SER A 45 -12.84 6.68 -23.01
CA SER A 45 -13.04 6.14 -21.67
C SER A 45 -11.72 5.98 -20.94
N VAL A 46 -11.67 6.44 -19.68
CA VAL A 46 -10.53 6.28 -18.78
C VAL A 46 -11.03 5.68 -17.49
N VAL A 47 -10.36 4.61 -17.01
CA VAL A 47 -10.62 3.98 -15.72
C VAL A 47 -9.36 4.04 -14.89
N SER A 48 -9.48 4.48 -13.65
CA SER A 48 -8.39 4.51 -12.66
C SER A 48 -8.47 3.29 -11.73
N VAL A 49 -7.34 2.68 -11.42
CA VAL A 49 -7.24 1.54 -10.50
C VAL A 49 -6.30 1.85 -9.37
N ASN A 50 -6.76 1.58 -8.15
CA ASN A 50 -6.02 1.71 -6.89
C ASN A 50 -5.36 3.08 -6.73
N ARG A 51 -6.15 4.10 -6.83
CA ARG A 51 -5.76 5.49 -6.68
C ARG A 51 -6.11 5.96 -5.27
N ASN A 52 -5.11 6.35 -4.53
CA ASN A 52 -5.27 6.88 -3.18
C ASN A 52 -5.63 8.37 -3.17
N SER A 53 -6.24 8.90 -4.19
CA SER A 53 -6.68 10.28 -4.19
C SER A 53 -7.91 10.49 -5.04
N THR A 54 -8.80 11.11 -4.45
CA THR A 54 -10.18 11.36 -4.72
C THR A 54 -10.49 12.33 -5.87
N ASN A 55 -11.72 12.25 -6.36
CA ASN A 55 -12.46 13.27 -7.09
C ASN A 55 -11.93 13.62 -8.47
N TYR A 56 -11.64 12.60 -9.26
CA TYR A 56 -11.44 12.81 -10.68
C TYR A 56 -12.64 12.32 -11.47
N GLU A 57 -12.92 12.99 -12.56
CA GLU A 57 -14.05 12.76 -13.45
C GLU A 57 -13.83 11.52 -14.34
N VAL A 58 -13.44 10.39 -13.72
CA VAL A 58 -13.23 9.09 -14.40
C VAL A 58 -13.73 7.97 -13.52
N ASP A 59 -14.07 6.85 -14.14
CA ASP A 59 -14.41 5.64 -13.40
C ASP A 59 -13.22 5.14 -12.58
N GLU A 60 -13.50 4.62 -11.39
CA GLU A 60 -12.46 4.19 -10.46
C GLU A 60 -12.79 2.84 -9.84
N VAL A 61 -11.80 1.95 -9.80
CA VAL A 61 -11.80 0.73 -8.98
C VAL A 61 -10.69 0.86 -7.94
N LEU A 62 -11.05 0.79 -6.67
CA LEU A 62 -10.10 1.01 -5.59
C LEU A 62 -10.26 0.02 -4.43
N CYS A 63 -9.21 -0.05 -3.63
CA CYS A 63 -9.26 -0.59 -2.28
C CYS A 63 -8.92 0.57 -1.33
N ASP A 64 -9.77 0.84 -0.35
CA ASP A 64 -9.62 2.03 0.51
C ASP A 64 -8.37 1.92 1.39
N GLY A 65 -7.42 2.83 1.19
CA GLY A 65 -6.17 2.87 1.94
C GLY A 65 -6.37 3.04 3.44
N LYS A 66 -7.38 3.79 3.86
CA LYS A 66 -7.70 3.95 5.29
C LYS A 66 -8.19 2.65 5.90
N LYS A 67 -9.08 1.93 5.21
CA LYS A 67 -9.58 0.63 5.68
C LYS A 67 -8.48 -0.43 5.72
N ILE A 68 -7.57 -0.42 4.74
CA ILE A 68 -6.40 -1.29 4.71
C ILE A 68 -5.53 -1.05 5.94
N ALA A 69 -5.19 0.21 6.22
CA ALA A 69 -4.39 0.58 7.38
C ALA A 69 -5.11 0.24 8.69
N ALA A 70 -6.41 0.53 8.77
CA ALA A 70 -7.21 0.19 9.95
C ALA A 70 -7.17 -1.31 10.24
N ALA A 71 -7.36 -2.17 9.24
CA ALA A 71 -7.29 -3.62 9.42
C ALA A 71 -5.91 -4.08 9.93
N ALA A 72 -4.82 -3.48 9.43
CA ALA A 72 -3.47 -3.80 9.87
C ALA A 72 -3.20 -3.33 11.31
N VAL A 73 -3.56 -2.09 11.63
CA VAL A 73 -3.29 -1.49 12.94
C VAL A 73 -4.20 -2.10 14.03
N GLU A 74 -5.48 -2.35 13.73
CA GLU A 74 -6.39 -3.04 14.65
C GLU A 74 -5.91 -4.45 14.96
N TYR A 75 -5.30 -5.16 14.00
CA TYR A 75 -4.70 -6.44 14.26
C TYR A 75 -3.53 -6.35 15.25
N LEU A 76 -2.62 -5.39 15.09
CA LEU A 76 -1.55 -5.14 16.07
C LEU A 76 -2.11 -4.82 17.47
N ILE A 77 -3.13 -3.99 17.54
CA ILE A 77 -3.81 -3.65 18.80
C ILE A 77 -4.43 -4.89 19.43
N SER A 78 -5.05 -5.76 18.65
CA SER A 78 -5.63 -7.02 19.14
C SER A 78 -4.61 -7.98 19.73
N LEU A 79 -3.33 -7.86 19.31
CA LEU A 79 -2.19 -8.59 19.86
C LEU A 79 -1.59 -7.92 21.11
N GLY A 80 -2.17 -6.81 21.60
CA GLY A 80 -1.75 -6.08 22.78
C GLY A 80 -0.72 -4.98 22.52
N HIS A 81 -0.34 -4.71 21.27
CA HIS A 81 0.57 -3.62 20.96
C HIS A 81 -0.09 -2.25 21.20
N LYS A 82 0.59 -1.39 21.95
CA LYS A 82 0.20 0.01 22.20
C LYS A 82 1.19 0.99 21.56
N ASN A 83 2.46 0.62 21.50
CA ASN A 83 3.53 1.39 20.90
C ASN A 83 3.67 0.93 19.43
N ILE A 84 2.90 1.57 18.53
CA ILE A 84 2.80 1.17 17.14
C ILE A 84 3.43 2.24 16.25
N GLY A 85 4.41 1.83 15.43
CA GLY A 85 5.08 2.67 14.46
C GLY A 85 4.45 2.60 13.08
N TYR A 86 4.79 3.60 12.25
CA TYR A 86 4.43 3.66 10.84
C TYR A 86 5.66 3.88 9.95
N ILE A 87 5.76 3.12 8.87
CA ILE A 87 6.78 3.33 7.83
C ILE A 87 6.10 3.43 6.48
N GLY A 88 6.27 4.58 5.81
CA GLY A 88 5.65 4.83 4.51
C GLY A 88 5.59 6.30 4.16
N GLN A 89 4.86 6.64 3.11
CA GLN A 89 4.58 8.04 2.78
C GLN A 89 3.58 8.61 3.76
N CYS A 90 3.83 9.82 4.25
CA CYS A 90 2.94 10.52 5.19
C CYS A 90 2.06 11.57 4.49
N HIS A 91 2.59 12.22 3.44
CA HIS A 91 1.86 13.29 2.75
C HIS A 91 0.88 12.73 1.72
N SER A 92 -0.40 13.12 1.83
CA SER A 92 -1.47 12.71 0.91
C SER A 92 -1.59 11.19 0.74
N GLU A 93 -1.38 10.43 1.81
CA GLU A 93 -1.43 8.98 1.83
C GLU A 93 -2.57 8.49 2.74
N ASP A 94 -3.56 7.83 2.14
CA ASP A 94 -4.73 7.34 2.87
C ASP A 94 -4.36 6.27 3.91
N ARG A 95 -3.32 5.46 3.67
CA ARG A 95 -2.84 4.48 4.65
C ARG A 95 -2.28 5.16 5.90
N TYR A 96 -1.58 6.29 5.75
CA TYR A 96 -1.12 7.06 6.89
C TYR A 96 -2.29 7.67 7.66
N ASN A 97 -3.27 8.24 6.95
CA ASN A 97 -4.47 8.76 7.58
C ASN A 97 -5.24 7.66 8.33
N GLY A 98 -5.35 6.47 7.74
CA GLY A 98 -5.99 5.32 8.40
C GLY A 98 -5.24 4.84 9.64
N TYR A 99 -3.90 4.85 9.63
CA TYR A 99 -3.08 4.59 10.81
C TYR A 99 -3.39 5.60 11.94
N LEU A 100 -3.35 6.91 11.63
CA LEU A 100 -3.65 7.96 12.61
C LEU A 100 -5.07 7.87 13.17
N GLU A 101 -6.07 7.68 12.29
CA GLU A 101 -7.47 7.56 12.67
C GLU A 101 -7.70 6.32 13.56
N THR A 102 -7.02 5.21 13.28
CA THR A 102 -7.16 3.97 14.06
C THR A 102 -6.53 4.09 15.44
N LEU A 103 -5.32 4.66 15.56
CA LEU A 103 -4.73 4.91 16.88
C LEU A 103 -5.62 5.80 17.71
N LYS A 104 -6.11 6.90 17.14
CA LYS A 104 -7.03 7.82 17.80
C LYS A 104 -8.33 7.13 18.27
N LYS A 105 -8.91 6.25 17.46
CA LYS A 105 -10.11 5.48 17.79
C LYS A 105 -9.92 4.59 19.02
N HIS A 106 -8.70 4.13 19.25
CA HIS A 106 -8.33 3.26 20.37
C HIS A 106 -7.63 4.01 21.52
N ASP A 107 -7.69 5.34 21.53
CA ASP A 107 -7.06 6.20 22.56
C ASP A 107 -5.55 5.94 22.71
N LEU A 108 -4.86 5.64 21.60
CA LEU A 108 -3.41 5.44 21.53
C LEU A 108 -2.73 6.69 20.96
N ASP A 109 -1.58 7.04 21.56
CA ASP A 109 -0.80 8.18 21.12
C ASP A 109 0.00 7.87 19.84
N VAL A 110 0.12 8.89 19.00
CA VAL A 110 1.06 8.89 17.87
C VAL A 110 2.40 9.41 18.39
N ILE A 111 3.39 8.54 18.45
CA ILE A 111 4.75 8.90 18.86
C ILE A 111 5.53 9.31 17.60
N PRO A 112 5.94 10.60 17.47
CA PRO A 112 6.56 11.08 16.22
C PRO A 112 7.82 10.31 15.83
N GLU A 113 8.60 9.85 16.80
CA GLU A 113 9.83 9.09 16.62
C GLU A 113 9.59 7.71 16.00
N TYR A 114 8.34 7.20 16.09
CA TYR A 114 7.92 5.93 15.51
C TYR A 114 7.39 6.07 14.08
N VAL A 115 7.30 7.30 13.57
CA VAL A 115 6.83 7.57 12.21
C VAL A 115 8.02 7.90 11.31
N ILE A 116 8.31 7.02 10.36
CA ILE A 116 9.42 7.22 9.41
C ILE A 116 8.85 7.35 8.00
N GLU A 117 8.97 8.57 7.45
CA GLU A 117 8.58 8.81 6.06
C GLU A 117 9.57 8.19 5.09
N THR A 118 9.05 7.44 4.11
CA THR A 118 9.84 6.76 3.08
C THR A 118 9.15 6.84 1.71
N LYS A 119 9.92 6.61 0.63
CA LYS A 119 9.39 6.45 -0.74
C LYS A 119 8.88 5.02 -1.00
N GLN A 120 8.78 4.21 0.03
CA GLN A 120 8.24 2.85 -0.02
C GLN A 120 9.10 1.89 -0.87
N THR A 121 10.40 2.00 -0.78
CA THR A 121 11.39 1.09 -1.39
C THR A 121 11.94 0.10 -0.36
N GLU A 122 12.51 -1.01 -0.83
CA GLU A 122 13.17 -2.00 0.02
C GLU A 122 14.35 -1.39 0.81
N ALA A 123 15.17 -0.59 0.12
CA ALA A 123 16.34 0.06 0.74
C ALA A 123 15.93 1.00 1.88
N GLU A 124 14.90 1.83 1.65
CA GLU A 124 14.43 2.75 2.69
C GLU A 124 13.73 2.03 3.84
N GLY A 125 13.07 0.89 3.60
CA GLY A 125 12.55 0.02 4.64
C GLY A 125 13.68 -0.56 5.52
N TYR A 126 14.77 -0.98 4.90
CA TYR A 126 15.97 -1.43 5.59
C TYR A 126 16.58 -0.31 6.47
N GLU A 127 16.77 0.87 5.90
CA GLU A 127 17.31 2.05 6.61
C GLU A 127 16.40 2.51 7.77
N ALA A 128 15.07 2.42 7.59
CA ALA A 128 14.12 2.74 8.65
C ALA A 128 14.29 1.81 9.86
N MET A 129 14.50 0.52 9.61
CA MET A 129 14.76 -0.44 10.69
C MET A 129 16.13 -0.18 11.37
N GLU A 130 17.16 0.20 10.62
CA GLU A 130 18.45 0.60 11.20
C GLU A 130 18.31 1.81 12.15
N LYS A 131 17.43 2.77 11.83
CA LYS A 131 17.15 3.91 12.72
C LYS A 131 16.51 3.49 14.02
N PHE A 132 15.58 2.53 14.00
CA PHE A 132 15.01 2.00 15.23
C PHE A 132 16.04 1.31 16.12
N PHE A 133 16.99 0.58 15.55
CA PHE A 133 18.10 -0.01 16.35
C PHE A 133 19.01 1.02 17.03
N GLN A 134 19.00 2.27 16.58
CA GLN A 134 19.79 3.35 17.17
C GLN A 134 19.00 4.16 18.20
N SER A 135 17.72 3.87 18.37
CA SER A 135 16.84 4.54 19.33
C SER A 135 16.78 3.77 20.65
N ASP A 136 16.74 4.52 21.76
CA ASP A 136 16.52 3.93 23.09
C ASP A 136 15.05 3.54 23.32
N ASP A 137 14.13 4.11 22.55
CA ASP A 137 12.70 3.83 22.58
C ASP A 137 12.24 3.36 21.21
N MET A 138 11.57 2.21 21.16
CA MET A 138 11.25 1.51 19.92
C MET A 138 9.81 1.01 19.92
N PRO A 139 9.11 1.06 18.76
CA PRO A 139 7.76 0.52 18.66
C PRO A 139 7.76 -1.01 18.80
N THR A 140 6.77 -1.54 19.51
CA THR A 140 6.60 -3.00 19.65
C THR A 140 5.90 -3.64 18.45
N GLY A 141 5.08 -2.85 17.73
CA GLY A 141 4.46 -3.22 16.48
C GLY A 141 4.67 -2.14 15.42
N ILE A 142 4.82 -2.52 14.16
CA ILE A 142 5.07 -1.58 13.06
C ILE A 142 4.13 -1.91 11.91
N TYR A 143 3.35 -0.91 11.50
CA TYR A 143 2.63 -0.95 10.24
C TYR A 143 3.48 -0.32 9.14
N CYS A 144 3.86 -1.13 8.17
CA CYS A 144 4.58 -0.69 6.98
C CYS A 144 3.60 -0.55 5.81
N ALA A 145 3.59 0.61 5.15
CA ALA A 145 2.59 0.92 4.13
C ALA A 145 2.57 -0.06 2.94
N ASN A 146 3.70 -0.73 2.65
CA ASN A 146 3.78 -1.74 1.60
C ASN A 146 4.73 -2.89 1.94
N ASP A 147 4.52 -4.03 1.29
CA ASP A 147 5.33 -5.24 1.51
C ASP A 147 6.80 -5.07 1.12
N ILE A 148 7.10 -4.29 0.08
CA ILE A 148 8.48 -4.11 -0.40
C ILE A 148 9.34 -3.47 0.69
N SER A 149 8.84 -2.42 1.35
CA SER A 149 9.56 -1.81 2.48
C SER A 149 9.62 -2.74 3.69
N ALA A 150 8.53 -3.47 3.98
CA ALA A 150 8.52 -4.45 5.07
C ALA A 150 9.56 -5.58 4.84
N ILE A 151 9.76 -6.02 3.61
CA ILE A 151 10.83 -6.97 3.25
C ILE A 151 12.20 -6.38 3.56
N GLY A 152 12.42 -5.10 3.26
CA GLY A 152 13.65 -4.40 3.64
C GLY A 152 13.89 -4.40 5.15
N MET A 153 12.84 -4.12 5.94
CA MET A 153 12.89 -4.18 7.40
C MET A 153 13.26 -5.58 7.91
N LEU A 154 12.61 -6.62 7.38
CA LEU A 154 12.90 -8.01 7.74
C LEU A 154 14.33 -8.43 7.37
N LYS A 155 14.86 -7.96 6.24
CA LYS A 155 16.27 -8.18 5.86
C LYS A 155 17.23 -7.53 6.87
N CYS A 156 16.93 -6.32 7.35
CA CYS A 156 17.71 -5.64 8.38
C CYS A 156 17.69 -6.44 9.70
N LEU A 157 16.51 -6.83 10.17
CA LEU A 157 16.35 -7.64 11.39
C LEU A 157 17.13 -8.96 11.29
N ASN A 158 17.02 -9.66 10.17
CA ASN A 158 17.72 -10.93 9.96
C ASN A 158 19.25 -10.77 9.92
N LYS A 159 19.76 -9.67 9.39
CA LYS A 159 21.20 -9.38 9.33
C LYS A 159 21.78 -9.14 10.74
N PHE A 160 21.11 -8.30 11.51
CA PHE A 160 21.60 -7.93 12.83
C PHE A 160 21.29 -8.98 13.90
N ARG A 161 20.31 -9.87 13.67
CA ARG A 161 19.86 -10.93 14.60
C ARG A 161 19.81 -10.45 16.05
N ASN A 162 19.31 -9.22 16.24
CA ASN A 162 19.20 -8.65 17.56
C ASN A 162 18.09 -9.37 18.33
N ARG A 163 18.48 -10.21 19.29
CA ARG A 163 17.54 -10.99 20.12
C ARG A 163 16.74 -10.14 21.10
N TYR A 164 17.10 -8.86 21.25
CA TYR A 164 16.47 -7.97 22.21
C TYR A 164 15.37 -7.09 21.61
N TYR A 165 15.31 -6.98 20.29
CA TYR A 165 14.28 -6.19 19.61
C TYR A 165 13.76 -6.91 18.38
N MET A 166 12.54 -7.39 18.50
CA MET A 166 11.84 -8.12 17.43
C MET A 166 10.39 -7.64 17.37
N PRO A 167 10.15 -6.50 16.72
CA PRO A 167 8.80 -5.93 16.62
C PRO A 167 7.91 -6.81 15.75
N SER A 168 6.62 -6.83 16.03
CA SER A 168 5.63 -7.31 15.08
C SER A 168 5.61 -6.40 13.85
N ILE A 169 5.69 -6.99 12.66
CA ILE A 169 5.65 -6.25 11.39
C ILE A 169 4.45 -6.71 10.58
N ILE A 170 3.60 -5.77 10.24
CA ILE A 170 2.47 -5.96 9.32
C ILE A 170 2.55 -4.94 8.18
N SER A 171 2.10 -5.33 7.00
CA SER A 171 2.15 -4.48 5.82
C SER A 171 0.89 -4.56 4.96
N SER A 172 0.95 -4.05 3.76
CA SER A 172 -0.12 -4.10 2.76
C SER A 172 0.44 -4.47 1.39
N ASP A 173 -0.39 -5.07 0.59
CA ASP A 173 -0.34 -5.43 -0.82
C ASP A 173 -0.37 -6.94 -1.08
N ASP A 174 0.14 -7.79 -0.21
CA ASP A 174 0.25 -9.25 -0.37
C ASP A 174 0.92 -9.63 -1.71
N ILE A 175 2.15 -9.15 -1.88
CA ILE A 175 2.97 -9.56 -3.02
C ILE A 175 3.47 -10.99 -2.83
N GLN A 176 3.84 -11.65 -3.93
CA GLN A 176 4.26 -13.05 -3.89
C GLN A 176 5.47 -13.26 -2.95
N GLU A 177 6.40 -12.31 -2.91
CA GLU A 177 7.60 -12.33 -2.09
C GLU A 177 7.30 -12.35 -0.58
N ALA A 178 6.17 -11.81 -0.15
CA ALA A 178 5.75 -11.79 1.27
C ALA A 178 5.64 -13.20 1.89
N GLN A 179 5.36 -14.21 1.06
CA GLN A 179 5.24 -15.61 1.50
C GLN A 179 6.60 -16.31 1.64
N PHE A 180 7.66 -15.73 1.09
CA PHE A 180 9.00 -16.31 1.12
C PHE A 180 9.95 -15.59 2.08
N THR A 181 9.46 -14.59 2.82
CA THR A 181 10.23 -13.94 3.88
C THR A 181 10.38 -14.84 5.10
N ARG A 182 11.33 -14.52 5.96
CA ARG A 182 11.51 -15.17 7.25
C ARG A 182 11.60 -14.10 8.34
N PRO A 183 10.58 -14.04 9.22
CA PRO A 183 9.30 -14.75 9.20
C PRO A 183 8.45 -14.40 7.96
N MET A 184 7.47 -15.27 7.61
CA MET A 184 6.52 -14.96 6.55
C MET A 184 5.70 -13.73 6.92
N LEU A 185 5.61 -12.77 6.01
CA LEU A 185 5.06 -11.44 6.27
C LEU A 185 3.53 -11.47 6.36
N THR A 186 3.01 -11.03 7.49
CA THR A 186 1.59 -10.70 7.70
C THR A 186 1.27 -9.42 6.95
N THR A 187 0.20 -9.42 6.15
CA THR A 187 -0.10 -8.29 5.25
C THR A 187 -1.59 -8.19 4.98
N VAL A 188 -2.06 -7.04 4.52
CA VAL A 188 -3.43 -6.88 4.02
C VAL A 188 -3.41 -7.06 2.50
N SER A 189 -4.01 -8.16 2.03
CA SER A 189 -4.11 -8.50 0.61
C SER A 189 -5.14 -7.62 -0.09
N LEU A 190 -4.76 -7.13 -1.27
CA LEU A 190 -5.66 -6.42 -2.18
C LEU A 190 -6.24 -7.41 -3.20
N PRO A 191 -7.54 -7.33 -3.54
CA PRO A 191 -8.17 -8.20 -4.54
C PRO A 191 -7.77 -7.79 -5.97
N LYS A 192 -6.48 -7.88 -6.30
CA LYS A 192 -5.86 -7.34 -7.53
C LYS A 192 -6.49 -7.88 -8.81
N GLU A 193 -6.83 -9.16 -8.83
CA GLU A 193 -7.47 -9.79 -10.00
C GLU A 193 -8.86 -9.22 -10.24
N ASP A 194 -9.66 -9.07 -9.19
CA ASP A 194 -11.02 -8.54 -9.32
C ASP A 194 -10.99 -7.04 -9.62
N MET A 195 -10.05 -6.29 -9.04
CA MET A 195 -9.81 -4.89 -9.42
C MET A 195 -9.54 -4.77 -10.93
N GLY A 196 -8.71 -5.65 -11.48
CA GLY A 196 -8.41 -5.69 -12.91
C GLY A 196 -9.63 -6.05 -13.76
N LYS A 197 -10.42 -7.06 -13.35
CA LYS A 197 -11.66 -7.47 -14.03
C LYS A 197 -12.69 -6.34 -14.05
N PHE A 198 -12.93 -5.70 -12.91
CA PHE A 198 -13.90 -4.61 -12.82
C PHE A 198 -13.44 -3.36 -13.58
N ALA A 199 -12.15 -3.05 -13.57
CA ALA A 199 -11.63 -1.95 -14.39
C ALA A 199 -11.86 -2.19 -15.88
N LEU A 200 -11.63 -3.41 -16.36
CA LEU A 200 -11.92 -3.79 -17.74
C LEU A 200 -13.42 -3.75 -18.05
N TYR A 201 -14.24 -4.25 -17.12
CA TYR A 201 -15.70 -4.19 -17.26
C TYR A 201 -16.19 -2.76 -17.42
N LEU A 202 -15.83 -1.85 -16.53
CA LEU A 202 -16.22 -0.44 -16.60
C LEU A 202 -15.76 0.23 -17.90
N LEU A 203 -14.51 -0.06 -18.31
CA LEU A 203 -13.96 0.45 -19.56
C LEU A 203 -14.80 0.02 -20.77
N LEU A 204 -15.07 -1.28 -20.89
CA LEU A 204 -15.81 -1.85 -22.02
C LEU A 204 -17.28 -1.42 -22.03
N ASP A 205 -17.92 -1.36 -20.85
CA ASP A 205 -19.31 -0.93 -20.72
C ASP A 205 -19.48 0.51 -21.21
N ARG A 206 -18.61 1.43 -20.75
CA ARG A 206 -18.63 2.82 -21.21
C ARG A 206 -18.36 2.96 -22.72
N LEU A 207 -17.42 2.20 -23.27
CA LEU A 207 -17.11 2.23 -24.70
C LEU A 207 -18.26 1.73 -25.58
N LYS A 208 -19.09 0.83 -25.04
CA LYS A 208 -20.29 0.30 -25.73
C LYS A 208 -21.54 1.17 -25.52
N GLY A 209 -21.44 2.30 -24.84
CA GLY A 209 -22.55 3.20 -24.56
C GLY A 209 -23.46 2.75 -23.41
N GLY A 210 -22.93 1.97 -22.48
CA GLY A 210 -23.60 1.56 -21.24
C GLY A 210 -23.77 2.71 -20.25
N HIS A 211 -23.06 2.69 -19.12
CA HIS A 211 -23.18 3.77 -18.14
C HIS A 211 -22.61 5.10 -18.63
N SER A 212 -23.24 6.21 -18.25
CA SER A 212 -22.83 7.57 -18.58
C SER A 212 -22.25 8.32 -17.36
N GLY A 213 -22.74 8.03 -16.17
CA GLY A 213 -22.23 8.61 -14.91
C GLY A 213 -20.86 8.04 -14.53
N ILE A 214 -20.18 8.71 -13.62
CA ILE A 214 -18.92 8.20 -13.03
C ILE A 214 -19.26 7.10 -12.06
N VAL A 215 -18.61 5.94 -12.20
CA VAL A 215 -18.75 4.79 -11.31
C VAL A 215 -17.50 4.66 -10.46
N ARG A 216 -17.70 4.54 -9.15
CA ARG A 216 -16.65 4.22 -8.18
C ARG A 216 -16.96 2.90 -7.53
N MET A 217 -16.10 1.90 -7.75
CA MET A 217 -16.16 0.59 -7.13
C MET A 217 -15.09 0.46 -6.08
N GLU A 218 -15.51 0.20 -4.86
CA GLU A 218 -14.62 -0.10 -3.74
C GLU A 218 -14.66 -1.60 -3.45
N LEU A 219 -13.48 -2.20 -3.42
CA LEU A 219 -13.29 -3.60 -3.05
C LEU A 219 -12.58 -3.68 -1.70
N GLU A 220 -12.93 -4.67 -0.91
CA GLU A 220 -12.36 -4.85 0.42
C GLU A 220 -11.03 -5.61 0.37
N GLY A 221 -10.04 -5.15 1.14
CA GLY A 221 -8.82 -5.90 1.42
C GLY A 221 -9.07 -7.02 2.42
N ARG A 222 -8.21 -8.04 2.42
CA ARG A 222 -8.27 -9.17 3.35
C ARG A 222 -6.98 -9.29 4.14
N LEU A 223 -7.09 -9.38 5.47
CA LEU A 223 -5.95 -9.64 6.34
C LEU A 223 -5.43 -11.07 6.12
N MET A 224 -4.15 -11.18 5.79
CA MET A 224 -3.40 -12.43 5.61
C MET A 224 -2.44 -12.59 6.78
N ILE A 225 -2.89 -13.31 7.81
CA ILE A 225 -2.10 -13.56 9.02
C ILE A 225 -1.05 -14.62 8.69
N ARG A 226 0.21 -14.28 8.99
CA ARG A 226 1.38 -15.16 8.85
C ARG A 226 2.24 -15.09 10.13
N ASN A 227 3.56 -15.11 10.02
CA ASN A 227 4.46 -15.31 11.15
C ASN A 227 5.18 -14.04 11.64
N SER A 228 4.99 -12.89 10.98
CA SER A 228 5.72 -11.66 11.32
C SER A 228 5.08 -10.83 12.43
N CYS A 229 3.99 -11.32 13.03
CA CYS A 229 3.34 -10.69 14.18
C CYS A 229 3.13 -11.72 15.29
N SER A 230 3.35 -11.29 16.53
CA SER A 230 3.12 -12.05 17.75
C SER A 230 2.43 -11.17 18.79
N SER A 231 1.94 -11.77 19.89
CA SER A 231 1.48 -10.97 21.03
C SER A 231 2.64 -10.20 21.67
N VAL A 232 2.33 -9.09 22.31
CA VAL A 232 3.33 -8.29 23.04
C VAL A 232 4.02 -9.11 24.14
N GLU A 233 3.30 -10.06 24.74
CA GLU A 233 3.84 -10.93 25.79
C GLU A 233 4.80 -11.99 25.24
N ASP A 234 4.58 -12.41 23.98
CA ASP A 234 5.38 -13.43 23.30
C ASP A 234 6.44 -12.82 22.36
N SER A 235 6.88 -11.62 22.61
CA SER A 235 7.68 -10.77 21.68
C SER A 235 9.05 -11.35 21.29
N MET A 236 9.21 -12.67 21.30
CA MET A 236 10.39 -13.37 20.82
C MET A 236 10.03 -14.27 19.64
N TRP A 237 10.51 -13.97 18.46
CA TRP A 237 10.48 -14.87 17.30
C TRP A 237 11.32 -16.14 17.51
N SER A 238 11.57 -16.55 18.78
CA SER A 238 12.50 -17.57 19.15
C SER A 238 12.27 -18.93 18.47
N ASP A 239 11.03 -19.20 18.07
CA ASP A 239 10.66 -20.49 17.48
C ASP A 239 10.70 -20.55 15.95
N TYR A 240 11.01 -19.41 15.29
CA TYR A 240 10.98 -19.33 13.82
C TYR A 240 12.36 -19.10 13.18
N CYS A 241 13.42 -19.09 13.96
CA CYS A 241 14.80 -18.90 13.51
C CYS A 241 15.58 -20.22 13.37
N ILE A 242 14.91 -21.30 12.94
CA ILE A 242 15.59 -22.55 12.59
C ILE A 242 15.66 -22.71 11.08
#